data_83a96d798686e2aa9ffcfbf938f7537d
#
_entry.id   83a96d798686e2aa9ffcfbf938f7537d
#
_cell.length_a   1.000
_cell.length_b   1.000
_cell.length_c   1.000
_cell.angle_alpha   90.00
_cell.angle_beta   90.00
_cell.angle_gamma   90.00
#
_symmetry.space_group_name_H-M   'P 1'
#
loop_
_entity.id
_entity.type
_entity.pdbx_description
1 polymer ?
#
loop_
_entity_poly.entity_id
_entity_poly.type
_entity_poly.pdbx_seq_one_letter_code
_entity_poly.pdbx_strand_id
1 'polypeptide(L)'
;MIADPILLVDDEAELRASLVDALTKDGYRVEEAPDVDTALALMATRHYPVVLTDLNMPGGPTGFDLIEAVKAHDPLTLCVVFTGFATMDTAIQAVKFGAYDFVQKPFKLAEIEAVLDRALDHAAVMSQLLYYRKDLEDRVVARVQELRDFHEEVLILNDLLVASQGELEEGPLFEPFLAHLRARFAPTAGVTLLPASAGGWERLGHFGLPPWDQPEAPAGTLPPPASLDRCLEWQWRPGFPEGYLVPLVSGGLVLGAIYLGFQERNAFDPADPVFVLWRRQL
;
A
#
# COMPACT_ATOMS: atom_id res chain seq x y z
N MET A 1 10.97 -20.59 -13.85
CA MET A 1 9.54 -20.29 -13.61
C MET A 1 8.75 -21.31 -14.39
N ILE A 2 7.75 -21.95 -13.78
CA ILE A 2 6.87 -22.89 -14.50
C ILE A 2 5.99 -21.99 -15.36
N ALA A 3 6.14 -22.06 -16.69
CA ALA A 3 5.30 -21.27 -17.58
C ALA A 3 3.82 -21.68 -17.41
N ASP A 4 2.92 -20.69 -17.41
CA ASP A 4 1.50 -20.95 -17.35
C ASP A 4 1.06 -21.79 -18.57
N PRO A 5 0.10 -22.71 -18.43
CA PRO A 5 -0.34 -23.55 -19.51
C PRO A 5 -1.13 -22.77 -20.57
N ILE A 6 -1.12 -23.27 -21.79
CA ILE A 6 -2.00 -22.86 -22.89
C ILE A 6 -3.29 -23.69 -22.78
N LEU A 7 -4.45 -23.07 -23.00
CA LEU A 7 -5.72 -23.78 -23.08
C LEU A 7 -6.09 -24.06 -24.57
N LEU A 8 -6.28 -25.31 -24.91
CA LEU A 8 -6.72 -25.72 -26.22
C LEU A 8 -8.19 -26.19 -26.18
N VAL A 9 -9.04 -25.57 -26.99
CA VAL A 9 -10.48 -25.81 -27.02
C VAL A 9 -10.89 -26.20 -28.44
N ASP A 10 -11.31 -27.43 -28.60
CA ASP A 10 -11.75 -27.99 -29.90
C ASP A 10 -12.67 -29.18 -29.61
N ASP A 11 -13.80 -29.32 -30.31
CA ASP A 11 -14.74 -30.42 -30.08
C ASP A 11 -14.25 -31.75 -30.72
N GLU A 12 -13.35 -31.67 -31.70
CA GLU A 12 -12.78 -32.84 -32.39
C GLU A 12 -11.70 -33.51 -31.55
N ALA A 13 -12.04 -34.60 -30.87
CA ALA A 13 -11.16 -35.27 -29.89
C ALA A 13 -9.83 -35.76 -30.52
N GLU A 14 -9.82 -36.23 -31.76
CA GLU A 14 -8.61 -36.73 -32.45
C GLU A 14 -7.65 -35.56 -32.76
N LEU A 15 -8.17 -34.45 -33.26
CA LEU A 15 -7.40 -33.25 -33.56
C LEU A 15 -6.84 -32.66 -32.27
N ARG A 16 -7.67 -32.54 -31.25
CA ARG A 16 -7.29 -32.02 -29.96
C ARG A 16 -6.16 -32.84 -29.31
N ALA A 17 -6.30 -34.17 -29.25
CA ALA A 17 -5.27 -35.06 -28.72
C ALA A 17 -3.95 -34.98 -29.51
N SER A 18 -4.04 -34.92 -30.86
CA SER A 18 -2.87 -34.79 -31.73
C SER A 18 -2.12 -33.47 -31.51
N LEU A 19 -2.84 -32.35 -31.32
CA LEU A 19 -2.25 -31.05 -31.05
C LEU A 19 -1.62 -30.98 -29.65
N VAL A 20 -2.28 -31.52 -28.63
CA VAL A 20 -1.72 -31.61 -27.27
C VAL A 20 -0.41 -32.39 -27.28
N ASP A 21 -0.37 -33.56 -27.93
CA ASP A 21 0.84 -34.41 -28.04
C ASP A 21 1.98 -33.66 -28.75
N ALA A 22 1.67 -33.02 -29.88
CA ALA A 22 2.65 -32.29 -30.67
C ALA A 22 3.21 -31.09 -29.90
N LEU A 23 2.36 -30.19 -29.40
CA LEU A 23 2.78 -29.01 -28.68
C LEU A 23 3.52 -29.35 -27.36
N THR A 24 3.11 -30.44 -26.70
CA THR A 24 3.82 -30.88 -25.47
C THR A 24 5.22 -31.38 -25.79
N LYS A 25 5.43 -32.06 -26.90
CA LYS A 25 6.77 -32.50 -27.38
C LYS A 25 7.69 -31.33 -27.69
N ASP A 26 7.12 -30.21 -28.14
CA ASP A 26 7.87 -28.97 -28.43
C ASP A 26 8.04 -28.08 -27.20
N GLY A 27 7.61 -28.57 -26.02
CA GLY A 27 7.88 -27.96 -24.74
C GLY A 27 6.80 -27.04 -24.20
N TYR A 28 5.66 -26.90 -24.90
CA TYR A 28 4.52 -26.15 -24.36
C TYR A 28 3.78 -26.96 -23.30
N ARG A 29 3.24 -26.28 -22.31
CA ARG A 29 2.30 -26.88 -21.36
C ARG A 29 0.89 -26.62 -21.89
N VAL A 30 0.15 -27.69 -22.19
CA VAL A 30 -1.18 -27.58 -22.77
C VAL A 30 -2.20 -28.28 -21.88
N GLU A 31 -3.29 -27.60 -21.61
CA GLU A 31 -4.51 -28.18 -21.03
C GLU A 31 -5.60 -28.15 -22.12
N GLU A 32 -6.47 -29.13 -22.10
CA GLU A 32 -7.48 -29.27 -23.16
C GLU A 32 -8.91 -29.15 -22.61
N ALA A 33 -9.80 -28.63 -23.41
CA ALA A 33 -11.23 -28.62 -23.16
C ALA A 33 -12.01 -29.03 -24.43
N PRO A 34 -13.05 -29.87 -24.32
CA PRO A 34 -13.85 -30.29 -25.45
C PRO A 34 -14.90 -29.27 -25.89
N ASP A 35 -15.19 -28.29 -25.04
CA ASP A 35 -16.26 -27.29 -25.22
C ASP A 35 -15.99 -26.00 -24.42
N VAL A 36 -16.82 -25.00 -24.68
CA VAL A 36 -16.72 -23.68 -24.06
C VAL A 36 -16.97 -23.75 -22.57
N ASP A 37 -17.93 -24.53 -22.09
CA ASP A 37 -18.28 -24.61 -20.67
C ASP A 37 -17.13 -25.21 -19.86
N THR A 38 -16.50 -26.26 -20.36
CA THR A 38 -15.31 -26.86 -19.75
C THR A 38 -14.14 -25.89 -19.76
N ALA A 39 -13.93 -25.14 -20.85
CA ALA A 39 -12.88 -24.14 -20.95
C ALA A 39 -13.05 -23.04 -19.89
N LEU A 40 -14.27 -22.52 -19.75
CA LEU A 40 -14.58 -21.49 -18.74
C LEU A 40 -14.44 -22.02 -17.31
N ALA A 41 -14.82 -23.28 -17.05
CA ALA A 41 -14.62 -23.90 -15.75
C ALA A 41 -13.13 -24.03 -15.38
N LEU A 42 -12.26 -24.36 -16.34
CA LEU A 42 -10.82 -24.41 -16.15
C LEU A 42 -10.25 -23.01 -15.90
N MET A 43 -10.68 -22.01 -16.65
CA MET A 43 -10.24 -20.61 -16.49
C MET A 43 -10.66 -20.00 -15.15
N ALA A 44 -11.76 -20.46 -14.57
CA ALA A 44 -12.17 -20.03 -13.23
C ALA A 44 -11.20 -20.49 -12.11
N THR A 45 -10.38 -21.51 -12.35
CA THR A 45 -9.47 -22.10 -11.37
C THR A 45 -8.00 -21.77 -11.63
N ARG A 46 -7.66 -21.38 -12.86
CA ARG A 46 -6.28 -21.16 -13.29
C ARG A 46 -6.21 -20.10 -14.39
N HIS A 47 -5.10 -19.36 -14.40
CA HIS A 47 -4.77 -18.41 -15.47
C HIS A 47 -4.16 -19.12 -16.68
N TYR A 48 -4.59 -18.68 -17.87
CA TYR A 48 -4.05 -19.11 -19.17
C TYR A 48 -3.66 -17.87 -19.97
N PRO A 49 -2.37 -17.67 -20.31
CA PRO A 49 -1.96 -16.52 -21.11
C PRO A 49 -2.48 -16.58 -22.54
N VAL A 50 -2.67 -17.79 -23.08
CA VAL A 50 -3.17 -18.01 -24.43
C VAL A 50 -4.24 -19.09 -24.43
N VAL A 51 -5.34 -18.82 -25.14
CA VAL A 51 -6.41 -19.78 -25.47
C VAL A 51 -6.42 -20.00 -26.98
N LEU A 52 -6.25 -21.26 -27.38
CA LEU A 52 -6.45 -21.71 -28.75
C LEU A 52 -7.86 -22.29 -28.88
N THR A 53 -8.69 -21.81 -29.81
CA THR A 53 -10.07 -22.29 -29.93
C THR A 53 -10.49 -22.52 -31.37
N ASP A 54 -11.23 -23.59 -31.63
CA ASP A 54 -11.99 -23.65 -32.85
C ASP A 54 -13.17 -22.68 -32.85
N LEU A 55 -13.51 -22.13 -34.00
CA LEU A 55 -14.70 -21.30 -34.15
C LEU A 55 -15.98 -22.10 -34.19
N ASN A 56 -15.95 -23.27 -34.81
CA ASN A 56 -17.14 -24.06 -35.13
C ASN A 56 -17.23 -25.28 -34.22
N MET A 57 -17.80 -25.13 -33.07
CA MET A 57 -18.08 -26.23 -32.13
C MET A 57 -19.60 -26.52 -32.16
N PRO A 58 -20.05 -27.62 -32.82
CA PRO A 58 -21.46 -27.92 -32.94
C PRO A 58 -22.09 -28.32 -31.59
N GLY A 59 -23.30 -27.88 -31.33
CA GLY A 59 -24.10 -28.33 -30.21
C GLY A 59 -24.03 -27.44 -28.95
N GLY A 60 -23.29 -26.32 -29.00
CA GLY A 60 -23.15 -25.39 -27.86
C GLY A 60 -22.74 -23.98 -28.27
N PRO A 61 -22.22 -23.20 -27.33
CA PRO A 61 -21.59 -21.91 -27.59
C PRO A 61 -20.46 -22.04 -28.59
N THR A 62 -20.26 -21.02 -29.42
CA THR A 62 -19.22 -20.97 -30.48
C THR A 62 -17.88 -20.48 -29.90
N GLY A 63 -16.80 -20.60 -30.70
CA GLY A 63 -15.52 -20.00 -30.35
C GLY A 63 -15.57 -18.47 -30.18
N PHE A 64 -16.51 -17.80 -30.86
CA PHE A 64 -16.73 -16.36 -30.64
C PHE A 64 -17.30 -16.07 -29.25
N ASP A 65 -18.28 -16.87 -28.81
CA ASP A 65 -18.84 -16.75 -27.44
C ASP A 65 -17.76 -17.00 -26.39
N LEU A 66 -16.85 -17.96 -26.64
CA LEU A 66 -15.69 -18.19 -25.78
C LEU A 66 -14.77 -16.98 -25.71
N ILE A 67 -14.42 -16.38 -26.87
CA ILE A 67 -13.53 -15.21 -26.89
C ILE A 67 -14.16 -14.06 -26.08
N GLU A 68 -15.45 -13.80 -26.27
CA GLU A 68 -16.15 -12.75 -25.52
C GLU A 68 -16.12 -13.04 -24.02
N ALA A 69 -16.41 -14.25 -23.60
CA ALA A 69 -16.37 -14.67 -22.20
C ALA A 69 -14.95 -14.58 -21.60
N VAL A 70 -13.92 -15.02 -22.37
CA VAL A 70 -12.51 -14.92 -21.97
C VAL A 70 -12.13 -13.46 -21.76
N LYS A 71 -12.47 -12.57 -22.70
CA LYS A 71 -12.14 -11.14 -22.62
C LYS A 71 -12.88 -10.42 -21.50
N ALA A 72 -14.08 -10.86 -21.16
CA ALA A 72 -14.83 -10.36 -20.01
C ALA A 72 -14.22 -10.84 -18.68
N HIS A 73 -13.65 -12.05 -18.63
CA HIS A 73 -13.03 -12.62 -17.44
C HIS A 73 -11.61 -12.07 -17.22
N ASP A 74 -10.79 -12.14 -18.26
CA ASP A 74 -9.41 -11.62 -18.26
C ASP A 74 -9.06 -11.00 -19.62
N PRO A 75 -9.06 -9.66 -19.74
CA PRO A 75 -8.72 -8.96 -20.98
C PRO A 75 -7.31 -9.23 -21.51
N LEU A 76 -6.40 -9.74 -20.66
CA LEU A 76 -5.00 -10.03 -21.03
C LEU A 76 -4.80 -11.37 -21.66
N THR A 77 -5.68 -12.34 -21.41
CA THR A 77 -5.64 -13.63 -22.07
C THR A 77 -5.80 -13.44 -23.57
N LEU A 78 -4.86 -13.95 -24.35
CA LEU A 78 -4.85 -13.85 -25.81
C LEU A 78 -5.57 -15.04 -26.42
N CYS A 79 -6.55 -14.78 -27.30
CA CYS A 79 -7.31 -15.82 -27.99
C CYS A 79 -6.81 -15.98 -29.43
N VAL A 80 -6.37 -17.17 -29.78
CA VAL A 80 -6.01 -17.56 -31.14
C VAL A 80 -7.04 -18.52 -31.67
N VAL A 81 -7.52 -18.29 -32.89
CA VAL A 81 -8.67 -18.98 -33.44
C VAL A 81 -8.25 -19.93 -34.56
N PHE A 82 -8.78 -21.15 -34.54
CA PHE A 82 -8.73 -22.06 -35.69
C PHE A 82 -10.00 -21.91 -36.52
N THR A 83 -9.88 -21.90 -37.85
CA THR A 83 -11.04 -21.84 -38.75
C THR A 83 -10.83 -22.60 -40.03
N GLY A 84 -11.81 -23.41 -40.40
CA GLY A 84 -11.84 -24.10 -41.72
C GLY A 84 -12.23 -23.16 -42.86
N PHE A 85 -12.84 -22.02 -42.57
CA PHE A 85 -13.30 -21.03 -43.54
C PHE A 85 -12.68 -19.66 -43.24
N ALA A 86 -11.45 -19.48 -43.69
CA ALA A 86 -10.81 -18.17 -43.63
C ALA A 86 -11.34 -17.27 -44.75
N THR A 87 -12.56 -16.77 -44.60
CA THR A 87 -13.06 -15.69 -45.44
C THR A 87 -12.66 -14.35 -44.85
N MET A 88 -12.64 -13.30 -45.67
CA MET A 88 -12.39 -11.94 -45.18
C MET A 88 -13.38 -11.57 -44.04
N ASP A 89 -14.63 -12.04 -44.14
CA ASP A 89 -15.67 -11.77 -43.15
C ASP A 89 -15.40 -12.47 -41.82
N THR A 90 -14.95 -13.74 -41.81
CA THR A 90 -14.60 -14.46 -40.58
C THR A 90 -13.37 -13.88 -39.89
N ALA A 91 -12.38 -13.47 -40.66
CA ALA A 91 -11.20 -12.77 -40.12
C ALA A 91 -11.58 -11.42 -39.48
N ILE A 92 -12.41 -10.65 -40.15
CA ILE A 92 -12.92 -9.35 -39.59
C ILE A 92 -13.75 -9.60 -38.33
N GLN A 93 -14.58 -10.63 -38.29
CA GLN A 93 -15.34 -10.97 -37.08
C GLN A 93 -14.42 -11.38 -35.95
N ALA A 94 -13.43 -12.26 -36.18
CA ALA A 94 -12.48 -12.68 -35.15
C ALA A 94 -11.78 -11.45 -34.46
N VAL A 95 -11.32 -10.49 -35.27
CA VAL A 95 -10.73 -9.24 -34.76
C VAL A 95 -11.73 -8.40 -33.97
N LYS A 96 -12.99 -8.30 -34.43
CA LYS A 96 -14.05 -7.56 -33.71
C LYS A 96 -14.37 -8.15 -32.34
N PHE A 97 -14.34 -9.47 -32.21
CA PHE A 97 -14.54 -10.18 -30.94
C PHE A 97 -13.29 -10.18 -30.05
N GLY A 98 -12.17 -9.65 -30.54
CA GLY A 98 -10.93 -9.52 -29.76
C GLY A 98 -9.98 -10.70 -29.84
N ALA A 99 -10.08 -11.51 -30.91
CA ALA A 99 -9.06 -12.49 -31.19
C ALA A 99 -7.71 -11.82 -31.47
N TYR A 100 -6.65 -12.40 -30.95
CA TYR A 100 -5.27 -11.93 -31.16
C TYR A 100 -4.78 -12.26 -32.57
N ASP A 101 -5.04 -13.50 -33.02
CA ASP A 101 -4.65 -14.00 -34.32
C ASP A 101 -5.57 -15.16 -34.74
N PHE A 102 -5.46 -15.62 -35.98
CA PHE A 102 -6.17 -16.80 -36.46
C PHE A 102 -5.27 -17.71 -37.30
N VAL A 103 -5.57 -19.01 -37.33
CA VAL A 103 -4.88 -20.02 -38.10
C VAL A 103 -5.92 -20.75 -38.94
N GLN A 104 -5.67 -20.86 -40.26
CA GLN A 104 -6.59 -21.51 -41.17
C GLN A 104 -6.37 -23.04 -41.21
N LYS A 105 -7.44 -23.83 -41.02
CA LYS A 105 -7.45 -25.29 -41.26
C LYS A 105 -7.51 -25.55 -42.77
N PRO A 106 -6.73 -26.50 -43.34
CA PRO A 106 -5.73 -27.32 -42.70
C PRO A 106 -4.42 -26.55 -42.47
N PHE A 107 -3.84 -26.67 -41.27
CA PHE A 107 -2.62 -25.97 -40.86
C PHE A 107 -1.44 -26.95 -40.67
N LYS A 108 -0.25 -26.40 -40.71
CA LYS A 108 0.96 -27.10 -40.28
C LYS A 108 1.26 -26.76 -38.84
N LEU A 109 1.86 -27.69 -38.09
CA LEU A 109 2.24 -27.44 -36.69
C LEU A 109 3.10 -26.18 -36.55
N ALA A 110 4.07 -25.99 -37.43
CA ALA A 110 4.94 -24.80 -37.43
C ALA A 110 4.18 -23.45 -37.56
N GLU A 111 2.99 -23.44 -38.15
CA GLU A 111 2.16 -22.24 -38.25
C GLU A 111 1.52 -21.92 -36.90
N ILE A 112 1.07 -22.94 -36.17
CA ILE A 112 0.51 -22.82 -34.82
C ILE A 112 1.62 -22.36 -33.84
N GLU A 113 2.78 -23.00 -33.88
CA GLU A 113 3.93 -22.66 -33.06
C GLU A 113 4.36 -21.20 -33.25
N ALA A 114 4.47 -20.76 -34.51
CA ALA A 114 4.81 -19.38 -34.82
C ALA A 114 3.81 -18.34 -34.27
N VAL A 115 2.51 -18.66 -34.24
CA VAL A 115 1.47 -17.82 -33.67
C VAL A 115 1.51 -17.88 -32.15
N LEU A 116 1.71 -19.07 -31.57
CA LEU A 116 1.82 -19.27 -30.13
C LEU A 116 3.00 -18.52 -29.54
N ASP A 117 4.18 -18.62 -30.15
CA ASP A 117 5.38 -17.92 -29.68
C ASP A 117 5.14 -16.41 -29.62
N ARG A 118 4.58 -15.83 -30.71
CA ARG A 118 4.23 -14.41 -30.73
C ARG A 118 3.20 -14.05 -29.67
N ALA A 119 2.19 -14.90 -29.46
CA ALA A 119 1.15 -14.65 -28.47
C ALA A 119 1.71 -14.74 -27.04
N LEU A 120 2.54 -15.74 -26.75
CA LEU A 120 3.15 -15.93 -25.44
C LEU A 120 4.13 -14.79 -25.10
N ASP A 121 4.95 -14.38 -26.07
CA ASP A 121 5.85 -13.24 -25.92
C ASP A 121 5.06 -11.95 -25.64
N HIS A 122 3.97 -11.74 -26.38
CA HIS A 122 3.09 -10.58 -26.16
C HIS A 122 2.43 -10.62 -24.77
N ALA A 123 1.88 -11.77 -24.36
CA ALA A 123 1.28 -11.93 -23.04
C ALA A 123 2.29 -11.68 -21.92
N ALA A 124 3.54 -12.17 -22.07
CA ALA A 124 4.61 -11.95 -21.12
C ALA A 124 4.96 -10.46 -20.96
N VAL A 125 5.10 -9.75 -22.08
CA VAL A 125 5.37 -8.30 -22.08
C VAL A 125 4.23 -7.52 -21.43
N MET A 126 2.98 -7.84 -21.76
CA MET A 126 1.80 -7.18 -21.18
C MET A 126 1.70 -7.41 -19.66
N SER A 127 1.93 -8.64 -19.21
CA SER A 127 1.94 -8.99 -17.78
C SER A 127 3.05 -8.24 -17.03
N GLN A 128 4.23 -8.14 -17.64
CA GLN A 128 5.35 -7.40 -17.07
C GLN A 128 5.06 -5.90 -16.97
N LEU A 129 4.46 -5.30 -17.99
CA LEU A 129 4.07 -3.89 -17.98
C LEU A 129 3.04 -3.59 -16.89
N LEU A 130 2.07 -4.46 -16.69
CA LEU A 130 1.08 -4.31 -15.62
C LEU A 130 1.70 -4.43 -14.23
N TYR A 131 2.61 -5.38 -14.06
CA TYR A 131 3.35 -5.52 -12.82
C TYR A 131 4.13 -4.22 -12.49
N TYR A 132 4.89 -3.69 -13.46
CA TYR A 132 5.62 -2.44 -13.26
C TYR A 132 4.71 -1.23 -13.02
N ARG A 133 3.58 -1.16 -13.74
CA ARG A 133 2.60 -0.09 -13.51
C ARG A 133 2.09 -0.12 -12.08
N LYS A 134 1.70 -1.29 -11.59
CA LYS A 134 1.20 -1.46 -10.22
C LYS A 134 2.28 -1.11 -9.18
N ASP A 135 3.52 -1.59 -9.37
CA ASP A 135 4.64 -1.26 -8.48
C ASP A 135 4.89 0.27 -8.43
N LEU A 136 4.81 0.95 -9.58
CA LEU A 136 4.95 2.41 -9.63
C LEU A 136 3.78 3.13 -8.94
N GLU A 137 2.54 2.68 -9.13
CA GLU A 137 1.36 3.22 -8.46
C GLU A 137 1.51 3.10 -6.93
N ASP A 138 1.91 1.93 -6.43
CA ASP A 138 2.12 1.67 -5.00
C ASP A 138 3.25 2.57 -4.42
N ARG A 139 4.36 2.73 -5.16
CA ARG A 139 5.45 3.65 -4.77
C ARG A 139 5.02 5.11 -4.75
N VAL A 140 4.20 5.54 -5.71
CA VAL A 140 3.67 6.91 -5.74
C VAL A 140 2.78 7.16 -4.53
N VAL A 141 1.88 6.23 -4.20
CA VAL A 141 1.02 6.34 -3.01
C VAL A 141 1.85 6.45 -1.73
N ALA A 142 2.85 5.58 -1.57
CA ALA A 142 3.74 5.62 -0.40
C ALA A 142 4.50 6.96 -0.31
N ARG A 143 5.00 7.48 -1.44
CA ARG A 143 5.75 8.73 -1.47
C ARG A 143 4.88 9.96 -1.21
N VAL A 144 3.64 9.94 -1.69
CA VAL A 144 2.66 11.00 -1.39
C VAL A 144 2.33 11.05 0.10
N GLN A 145 2.20 9.88 0.74
CA GLN A 145 1.96 9.82 2.18
C GLN A 145 3.16 10.37 2.97
N GLU A 146 4.37 9.93 2.65
CA GLU A 146 5.60 10.45 3.28
C GLU A 146 5.75 11.97 3.14
N LEU A 147 5.42 12.53 1.96
CA LEU A 147 5.45 13.97 1.73
C LEU A 147 4.37 14.73 2.52
N ARG A 148 3.19 14.14 2.70
CA ARG A 148 2.14 14.74 3.55
C ARG A 148 2.57 14.79 4.99
N ASP A 149 3.11 13.69 5.52
CA ASP A 149 3.58 13.62 6.90
C ASP A 149 4.69 14.67 7.13
N PHE A 150 5.64 14.78 6.19
CA PHE A 150 6.68 15.82 6.25
C PHE A 150 6.12 17.24 6.15
N HIS A 151 5.11 17.46 5.30
CA HIS A 151 4.48 18.79 5.17
C HIS A 151 3.76 19.21 6.46
N GLU A 152 3.07 18.29 7.11
CA GLU A 152 2.45 18.55 8.42
C GLU A 152 3.50 18.94 9.46
N GLU A 153 4.64 18.26 9.51
CA GLU A 153 5.77 18.60 10.38
C GLU A 153 6.28 20.02 10.11
N VAL A 154 6.44 20.39 8.84
CA VAL A 154 6.91 21.74 8.46
C VAL A 154 5.90 22.82 8.86
N LEU A 155 4.60 22.57 8.71
CA LEU A 155 3.57 23.52 9.14
C LEU A 155 3.62 23.77 10.63
N ILE A 156 3.78 22.72 11.43
CA ILE A 156 3.89 22.84 12.89
C ILE A 156 5.12 23.65 13.28
N LEU A 157 6.26 23.38 12.64
CA LEU A 157 7.49 24.14 12.89
C LEU A 157 7.34 25.61 12.51
N ASN A 158 6.65 25.90 11.42
CA ASN A 158 6.38 27.26 11.00
C ASN A 158 5.47 28.01 12.00
N ASP A 159 4.42 27.34 12.48
CA ASP A 159 3.52 27.92 13.49
C ASP A 159 4.24 28.21 14.80
N LEU A 160 5.14 27.32 15.23
CA LEU A 160 6.00 27.54 16.39
C LEU A 160 6.97 28.71 16.20
N LEU A 161 7.58 28.83 14.99
CA LEU A 161 8.47 29.95 14.67
C LEU A 161 7.73 31.28 14.66
N VAL A 162 6.54 31.34 14.07
CA VAL A 162 5.71 32.56 14.04
C VAL A 162 5.30 32.96 15.46
N ALA A 163 4.90 31.97 16.26
CA ALA A 163 4.56 32.22 17.69
C ALA A 163 5.75 32.73 18.49
N SER A 164 6.99 32.30 18.19
CA SER A 164 8.20 32.72 18.87
C SER A 164 8.69 34.14 18.50
N GLN A 165 8.20 34.73 17.40
CA GLN A 165 8.58 36.08 16.95
C GLN A 165 7.66 37.19 17.51
N GLY A 166 6.54 36.83 18.15
CA GLY A 166 5.68 37.76 18.85
C GLY A 166 6.25 38.13 20.21
N GLU A 167 5.95 39.34 20.74
CA GLU A 167 6.30 39.74 22.13
C GLU A 167 5.76 38.64 23.08
N LEU A 168 6.67 38.08 23.86
CA LEU A 168 6.46 36.96 24.78
C LEU A 168 5.43 37.28 25.85
N GLU A 169 4.15 37.18 25.54
CA GLU A 169 3.16 36.83 26.56
C GLU A 169 3.17 35.31 26.70
N GLU A 170 3.60 34.81 27.84
CA GLU A 170 3.99 33.40 28.11
C GLU A 170 2.87 32.36 27.95
N GLY A 171 1.62 32.75 27.68
CA GLY A 171 0.47 31.86 27.53
C GLY A 171 0.18 31.31 26.13
N PRO A 172 0.17 32.16 25.06
CA PRO A 172 -0.32 31.76 23.74
C PRO A 172 0.56 30.77 23.00
N LEU A 173 1.85 30.68 23.32
CA LEU A 173 2.84 29.84 22.61
C LEU A 173 2.66 28.34 22.81
N PHE A 174 2.19 27.94 23.96
CA PHE A 174 2.15 26.53 24.36
C PHE A 174 0.84 25.83 23.99
N GLU A 175 -0.25 26.55 23.77
CA GLU A 175 -1.55 25.96 23.45
C GLU A 175 -1.55 25.21 22.09
N PRO A 176 -1.04 25.77 20.98
CA PRO A 176 -0.95 25.06 19.72
C PRO A 176 -0.04 23.83 19.81
N PHE A 177 1.07 23.95 20.53
CA PHE A 177 2.00 22.84 20.75
C PHE A 177 1.38 21.71 21.59
N LEU A 178 0.71 22.05 22.68
CA LEU A 178 -0.02 21.05 23.48
C LEU A 178 -1.18 20.42 22.72
N ALA A 179 -1.89 21.18 21.90
CA ALA A 179 -2.95 20.66 21.05
C ALA A 179 -2.40 19.61 20.06
N HIS A 180 -1.23 19.88 19.50
CA HIS A 180 -0.58 18.95 18.58
C HIS A 180 -0.05 17.69 19.28
N LEU A 181 0.59 17.82 20.42
CA LEU A 181 0.99 16.68 21.26
C LEU A 181 -0.22 15.79 21.61
N ARG A 182 -1.34 16.43 21.95
CA ARG A 182 -2.60 15.70 22.22
C ARG A 182 -3.13 14.94 21.01
N ALA A 183 -3.09 15.56 19.84
CA ALA A 183 -3.57 14.94 18.60
C ALA A 183 -2.67 13.76 18.17
N ARG A 184 -1.36 13.88 18.35
CA ARG A 184 -0.39 12.89 17.86
C ARG A 184 -0.17 11.72 18.82
N PHE A 185 -0.02 11.99 20.11
CA PHE A 185 0.34 10.97 21.11
C PHE A 185 -0.81 10.60 22.05
N ALA A 186 -1.94 11.29 21.93
CA ALA A 186 -3.14 11.06 22.74
C ALA A 186 -2.87 10.91 24.26
N PRO A 187 -2.00 11.75 24.88
CA PRO A 187 -1.78 11.68 26.31
C PRO A 187 -3.09 12.00 27.05
N THR A 188 -3.34 11.28 28.14
CA THR A 188 -4.53 11.46 28.95
C THR A 188 -4.44 12.74 29.81
N ALA A 189 -3.22 13.08 30.20
CA ALA A 189 -2.93 14.27 30.98
C ALA A 189 -1.58 14.90 30.62
N GLY A 190 -1.43 16.20 30.82
CA GLY A 190 -0.16 16.88 30.63
C GLY A 190 -0.03 18.12 31.48
N VAL A 191 1.21 18.52 31.80
CA VAL A 191 1.57 19.72 32.52
C VAL A 191 2.77 20.37 31.87
N THR A 192 2.68 21.66 31.59
CA THR A 192 3.82 22.46 31.11
C THR A 192 4.49 23.17 32.31
N LEU A 193 5.80 23.07 32.36
CA LEU A 193 6.64 23.55 33.45
C LEU A 193 7.70 24.51 32.92
N LEU A 194 7.90 25.62 33.61
CA LEU A 194 9.01 26.54 33.37
C LEU A 194 9.98 26.52 34.55
N PRO A 195 11.28 26.79 34.32
CA PRO A 195 12.23 26.97 35.41
C PRO A 195 11.85 28.20 36.25
N ALA A 196 11.68 28.01 37.55
CA ALA A 196 11.40 29.11 38.49
C ALA A 196 12.69 29.87 38.89
N SER A 197 12.59 31.17 39.09
CA SER A 197 13.73 32.01 39.47
C SER A 197 14.34 31.64 40.83
N ALA A 198 13.56 31.01 41.70
CA ALA A 198 13.99 30.53 43.02
C ALA A 198 14.61 29.12 42.99
N GLY A 199 14.76 28.55 41.82
CA GLY A 199 15.11 27.12 41.57
C GLY A 199 13.89 26.23 41.71
N GLY A 200 13.81 25.20 40.85
CA GLY A 200 12.64 24.34 40.73
C GLY A 200 11.78 24.66 39.49
N TRP A 201 10.51 24.33 39.55
CA TRP A 201 9.60 24.43 38.42
C TRP A 201 8.36 25.27 38.77
N GLU A 202 7.95 26.11 37.85
CA GLU A 202 6.68 26.81 37.83
C GLU A 202 5.76 26.21 36.77
N ARG A 203 4.48 26.05 37.11
CA ARG A 203 3.50 25.48 36.18
C ARG A 203 2.89 26.57 35.32
N LEU A 204 3.01 26.41 33.99
CA LEU A 204 2.41 27.33 33.03
C LEU A 204 0.99 26.91 32.65
N GLY A 205 0.74 25.62 32.42
CA GLY A 205 -0.56 25.09 31.98
C GLY A 205 -0.72 23.61 32.25
N HIS A 206 -1.95 23.11 32.08
CA HIS A 206 -2.24 21.67 32.22
C HIS A 206 -3.53 21.29 31.49
N PHE A 207 -3.66 20.01 31.16
CA PHE A 207 -4.90 19.39 30.66
C PHE A 207 -5.09 17.99 31.26
N GLY A 208 -6.33 17.48 31.21
CA GLY A 208 -6.66 16.10 31.63
C GLY A 208 -6.44 15.80 33.13
N LEU A 209 -6.12 16.79 33.93
CA LEU A 209 -6.02 16.67 35.36
C LEU A 209 -7.22 17.37 36.02
N PRO A 210 -7.76 16.85 37.15
CA PRO A 210 -8.81 17.53 37.88
C PRO A 210 -8.33 18.92 38.34
N PRO A 211 -9.25 19.88 38.62
CA PRO A 211 -8.90 21.17 39.13
C PRO A 211 -7.92 21.03 40.31
N TRP A 212 -6.83 21.74 40.25
CA TRP A 212 -5.76 21.60 41.21
C TRP A 212 -5.91 22.70 42.29
N ASP A 213 -6.42 22.32 43.44
CA ASP A 213 -6.57 23.25 44.59
C ASP A 213 -5.26 23.54 45.34
N GLN A 214 -4.13 23.00 44.88
CA GLN A 214 -2.83 23.27 45.51
C GLN A 214 -1.80 23.75 44.50
N PRO A 215 -1.13 24.88 44.73
CA PRO A 215 -0.16 25.48 43.81
C PRO A 215 1.20 24.76 43.75
N GLU A 216 1.39 23.71 44.50
CA GLU A 216 2.71 23.07 44.62
C GLU A 216 2.72 21.70 43.90
N ALA A 217 3.40 21.66 42.74
CA ALA A 217 4.13 20.44 42.44
C ALA A 217 4.96 20.12 43.69
N PRO A 218 4.95 18.86 44.19
CA PRO A 218 5.77 18.56 45.36
C PRO A 218 7.21 18.93 45.00
N ALA A 219 7.68 20.03 45.59
CA ALA A 219 8.98 20.66 45.27
C ALA A 219 10.20 19.77 45.51
N GLY A 220 9.97 18.58 46.01
CA GLY A 220 10.99 17.56 46.25
C GLY A 220 10.99 16.36 45.26
N THR A 221 10.06 16.28 44.30
CA THR A 221 9.91 15.10 43.44
C THR A 221 10.38 15.29 42.01
N LEU A 222 10.43 16.52 41.49
CA LEU A 222 10.91 16.77 40.12
C LEU A 222 12.42 17.02 40.10
N PRO A 223 13.16 16.49 39.11
CA PRO A 223 14.57 16.82 38.94
C PRO A 223 14.73 18.34 38.73
N PRO A 224 15.78 18.97 39.26
CA PRO A 224 16.01 20.37 38.99
C PRO A 224 16.22 20.64 37.51
N PRO A 225 15.80 21.81 36.96
CA PRO A 225 15.92 22.12 35.54
C PRO A 225 17.31 21.86 34.97
N ALA A 226 18.36 22.21 35.66
CA ALA A 226 19.73 22.03 35.23
C ALA A 226 20.18 20.57 35.06
N SER A 227 19.43 19.60 35.62
CA SER A 227 19.73 18.15 35.52
C SER A 227 18.83 17.42 34.54
N LEU A 228 17.88 18.12 33.88
CA LEU A 228 16.96 17.54 32.97
C LEU A 228 17.48 17.67 31.52
N ASP A 229 18.40 16.80 31.15
CA ASP A 229 19.02 16.77 29.80
C ASP A 229 18.37 15.82 28.80
N ARG A 230 17.48 14.97 29.26
CA ARG A 230 16.81 13.92 28.46
C ARG A 230 15.39 13.68 28.95
N CYS A 231 14.59 13.02 28.08
CA CYS A 231 13.29 12.51 28.47
C CYS A 231 13.46 11.48 29.59
N LEU A 232 12.70 11.63 30.65
CA LEU A 232 12.70 10.73 31.79
C LEU A 232 11.32 10.09 31.93
N GLU A 233 11.28 8.79 32.14
CA GLU A 233 10.08 8.13 32.65
C GLU A 233 9.84 8.63 34.06
N TRP A 234 8.67 9.22 34.30
CA TRP A 234 8.37 9.91 35.53
C TRP A 234 6.93 9.71 35.99
N GLN A 235 6.72 9.08 37.10
CA GLN A 235 5.41 8.86 37.64
C GLN A 235 5.01 10.00 38.58
N TRP A 236 4.26 10.96 38.06
CA TRP A 236 3.82 12.14 38.83
C TRP A 236 2.74 11.80 39.86
N ARG A 237 1.78 10.93 39.52
CA ARG A 237 0.64 10.57 40.38
C ARG A 237 0.27 9.09 40.27
N PRO A 238 -0.22 8.48 41.37
CA PRO A 238 -0.94 7.22 41.30
C PRO A 238 -2.21 7.42 40.42
N GLY A 239 -2.35 6.67 39.36
CA GLY A 239 -3.47 6.79 38.41
C GLY A 239 -3.02 6.91 36.96
N PHE A 240 -1.78 7.24 36.70
CA PHE A 240 -1.15 7.10 35.39
C PHE A 240 -0.07 6.01 35.47
N PRO A 241 -0.30 4.85 34.89
CA PRO A 241 0.67 3.75 34.92
C PRO A 241 1.96 4.08 34.17
N GLU A 242 1.92 5.09 33.30
CA GLU A 242 3.05 5.56 32.52
C GLU A 242 3.03 7.07 32.41
N GLY A 243 4.19 7.71 32.57
CA GLY A 243 4.35 9.13 32.42
C GLY A 243 5.77 9.51 32.06
N TYR A 244 5.91 10.60 31.30
CA TYR A 244 7.18 11.07 30.79
C TYR A 244 7.35 12.55 31.07
N LEU A 245 8.54 12.92 31.59
CA LEU A 245 8.97 14.31 31.73
C LEU A 245 9.93 14.62 30.58
N VAL A 246 9.51 15.52 29.71
CA VAL A 246 10.19 15.87 28.47
C VAL A 246 10.80 17.26 28.60
N PRO A 247 12.13 17.42 28.57
CA PRO A 247 12.74 18.72 28.57
C PRO A 247 12.59 19.44 27.23
N LEU A 248 12.35 20.73 27.28
CA LEU A 248 12.43 21.67 26.18
C LEU A 248 13.80 22.35 26.27
N VAL A 249 14.68 22.04 25.30
CA VAL A 249 16.09 22.50 25.38
C VAL A 249 16.42 23.29 24.11
N SER A 250 16.98 24.51 24.29
CA SER A 250 17.53 25.30 23.20
C SER A 250 18.92 25.78 23.54
N GLY A 251 19.88 25.61 22.61
CA GLY A 251 21.28 26.04 22.83
C GLY A 251 21.95 25.42 24.08
N GLY A 252 21.48 24.23 24.51
CA GLY A 252 21.99 23.56 25.71
C GLY A 252 21.39 24.06 27.04
N LEU A 253 20.45 25.01 26.99
CA LEU A 253 19.69 25.49 28.14
C LEU A 253 18.32 24.83 28.18
N VAL A 254 17.88 24.42 29.37
CA VAL A 254 16.52 23.92 29.60
C VAL A 254 15.59 25.12 29.76
N LEU A 255 14.76 25.34 28.74
CA LEU A 255 13.78 26.42 28.72
C LEU A 255 12.49 26.06 29.45
N GLY A 256 12.20 24.77 29.54
CA GLY A 256 11.00 24.25 30.18
C GLY A 256 10.97 22.72 30.18
N ALA A 257 9.87 22.18 30.63
CA ALA A 257 9.58 20.74 30.51
C ALA A 257 8.08 20.51 30.36
N ILE A 258 7.75 19.42 29.72
CA ILE A 258 6.36 18.95 29.60
C ILE A 258 6.26 17.57 30.23
N TYR A 259 5.33 17.43 31.15
CA TYR A 259 4.91 16.13 31.64
C TYR A 259 3.75 15.61 30.78
N LEU A 260 3.84 14.35 30.33
CA LEU A 260 2.80 13.63 29.63
C LEU A 260 2.46 12.36 30.39
N GLY A 261 1.19 12.18 30.74
CA GLY A 261 0.69 11.00 31.44
C GLY A 261 -0.23 10.18 30.55
N PHE A 262 -0.09 8.86 30.60
CA PHE A 262 -0.83 7.91 29.80
C PHE A 262 -1.57 6.91 30.69
N GLN A 263 -2.77 6.48 30.30
CA GLN A 263 -3.53 5.45 31.00
C GLN A 263 -3.16 4.04 30.56
N GLU A 264 -2.60 3.91 29.36
CA GLU A 264 -2.15 2.63 28.80
C GLU A 264 -0.62 2.55 28.81
N ARG A 265 -0.07 1.38 29.10
CA ARG A 265 1.38 1.15 29.02
C ARG A 265 1.82 1.00 27.57
N ASN A 266 3.01 1.49 27.25
CA ASN A 266 3.60 1.53 25.90
C ASN A 266 2.80 2.39 24.90
N ALA A 267 2.04 3.37 25.41
CA ALA A 267 1.30 4.31 24.58
C ALA A 267 2.21 5.38 23.93
N PHE A 268 3.43 5.54 24.45
CA PHE A 268 4.39 6.53 23.99
C PHE A 268 5.80 5.95 23.89
N ASP A 269 6.48 6.20 22.76
CA ASP A 269 7.89 5.88 22.58
C ASP A 269 8.73 7.15 22.59
N PRO A 270 9.57 7.35 23.62
CA PRO A 270 10.49 8.50 23.69
C PRO A 270 11.53 8.54 22.57
N ALA A 271 11.72 7.43 21.85
CA ALA A 271 12.61 7.31 20.71
C ALA A 271 11.90 7.54 19.36
N ASP A 272 10.57 7.83 19.36
CA ASP A 272 9.84 8.19 18.15
C ASP A 272 10.59 9.31 17.40
N PRO A 273 10.92 9.12 16.11
CA PRO A 273 11.72 10.07 15.34
C PRO A 273 11.12 11.48 15.31
N VAL A 274 9.80 11.61 15.28
CA VAL A 274 9.08 12.89 15.30
C VAL A 274 9.30 13.59 16.64
N PHE A 275 9.19 12.85 17.73
CA PHE A 275 9.40 13.38 19.07
C PHE A 275 10.86 13.78 19.32
N VAL A 276 11.83 12.99 18.84
CA VAL A 276 13.27 13.31 18.93
C VAL A 276 13.61 14.56 18.11
N LEU A 277 13.00 14.71 16.93
CA LEU A 277 13.19 15.88 16.07
C LEU A 277 12.65 17.15 16.76
N TRP A 278 11.45 17.10 17.30
CA TRP A 278 10.81 18.18 18.03
C TRP A 278 11.64 18.65 19.23
N ARG A 279 12.18 17.71 19.99
CA ARG A 279 13.02 17.99 21.14
C ARG A 279 14.31 18.76 20.79
N ARG A 280 14.80 18.63 19.55
CA ARG A 280 16.03 19.27 19.07
C ARG A 280 15.82 20.66 18.50
N GLN A 281 14.59 21.01 18.15
CA GLN A 281 14.28 22.26 17.45
C GLN A 281 13.61 23.32 18.33
N LEU A 282 13.08 22.95 19.48
CA LEU A 282 12.66 23.86 20.54
C LEU A 282 13.83 24.28 21.39
#